data_892d5fb8fc8146a686c383b1ce50d5fb
#
_entry.id   892d5fb8fc8146a686c383b1ce50d5fb
#
_cell.length_a   1.000
_cell.length_b   1.000
_cell.length_c   1.000
_cell.angle_alpha   90.00
_cell.angle_beta   90.00
_cell.angle_gamma   90.00
#
_symmetry.space_group_name_H-M   'P 1'
#
loop_
_entity.id
_entity.type
_entity.pdbx_description
1 polymer ?
#
loop_
_entity_poly.entity_id
_entity_poly.type
_entity_poly.pdbx_seq_one_letter_code
_entity_poly.pdbx_strand_id
1 'polypeptide(L)' 'HKIYVYQLNQGVSQEKAEALSKEKGAGEIDKITFGRYQEKPIWEVKSGSDFYLVDFETGALVNKEGL' A
#
# COMPACT_ATOMS: atom_id res chain seq x y z
N HIS A 1 7.45 -24.08 7.15
CA HIS A 1 6.91 -23.33 6.03
C HIS A 1 5.56 -22.75 6.38
N LYS A 2 5.53 -21.44 6.51
CA LYS A 2 4.29 -20.76 6.89
C LYS A 2 3.63 -20.13 5.68
N ILE A 3 2.31 -20.23 5.68
CA ILE A 3 1.50 -19.56 4.67
C ILE A 3 0.79 -18.42 5.37
N TYR A 4 1.01 -17.22 4.89
CA TYR A 4 0.35 -16.05 5.46
C TYR A 4 -0.89 -15.75 4.62
N VAL A 5 -2.03 -15.79 5.27
CA VAL A 5 -3.29 -15.49 4.62
C VAL A 5 -3.87 -14.24 5.26
N TYR A 6 -4.02 -13.21 4.45
CA TYR A 6 -4.62 -11.97 4.91
C TYR A 6 -6.01 -11.86 4.32
N GLN A 7 -6.96 -11.54 5.17
CA GLN A 7 -8.32 -11.31 4.68
C GLN A 7 -8.39 -9.85 4.25
N LEU A 8 -8.35 -9.63 2.97
CA LEU A 8 -8.24 -8.29 2.42
C LEU A 8 -9.42 -7.38 2.76
N ASN A 9 -10.52 -7.97 3.18
CA ASN A 9 -11.67 -7.18 3.60
C ASN A 9 -11.61 -6.75 5.06
N GLN A 10 -10.60 -7.18 5.80
CA GLN A 10 -10.44 -6.81 7.20
C GLN A 10 -9.47 -5.66 7.44
N GLY A 11 -8.76 -5.28 6.40
CA GLY A 11 -7.85 -4.17 6.49
C GLY A 11 -8.24 -3.09 5.51
N VAL A 12 -7.26 -2.30 5.11
CA VAL A 12 -7.45 -1.24 4.13
C VAL A 12 -7.69 -1.87 2.76
N SER A 13 -8.75 -1.47 2.08
CA SER A 13 -9.04 -1.99 0.76
C SER A 13 -8.11 -1.35 -0.28
N GLN A 14 -8.04 -1.99 -1.44
CA GLN A 14 -7.27 -1.44 -2.55
C GLN A 14 -7.76 -0.05 -2.92
N GLU A 15 -9.07 0.13 -2.96
CA GLU A 15 -9.64 1.43 -3.30
C GLU A 15 -9.29 2.49 -2.27
N LYS A 16 -9.27 2.12 -1.00
CA LYS A 16 -8.90 3.05 0.04
C LYS A 16 -7.43 3.40 -0.02
N ALA A 17 -6.57 2.41 -0.33
CA ALA A 17 -5.15 2.66 -0.49
C ALA A 17 -4.91 3.66 -1.63
N GLU A 18 -5.64 3.51 -2.71
CA GLU A 18 -5.55 4.42 -3.84
C GLU A 18 -5.96 5.83 -3.43
N ALA A 19 -7.08 5.94 -2.73
CA ALA A 19 -7.56 7.24 -2.27
C ALA A 19 -6.58 7.92 -1.32
N LEU A 20 -6.03 7.14 -0.39
CA LEU A 20 -5.06 7.68 0.55
C LEU A 20 -3.80 8.18 -0.15
N SER A 21 -3.35 7.45 -1.16
CA SER A 21 -2.18 7.86 -1.93
C SER A 21 -2.44 9.16 -2.67
N LYS A 22 -3.63 9.30 -3.23
CA LYS A 22 -3.99 10.53 -3.94
C LYS A 22 -4.06 11.73 -3.01
N GLU A 23 -4.51 11.52 -1.77
CA GLU A 23 -4.51 12.58 -0.77
C GLU A 23 -3.09 13.05 -0.45
N LYS A 24 -2.12 12.18 -0.62
CA LYS A 24 -0.72 12.51 -0.35
C LYS A 24 0.01 13.03 -1.58
N GLY A 25 -0.71 13.25 -2.66
CA GLY A 25 -0.13 13.85 -3.83
C GLY A 25 0.10 12.92 -5.01
N ALA A 26 -0.33 11.68 -4.92
CA ALA A 26 -0.21 10.77 -6.04
C ALA A 26 -1.07 11.26 -7.19
N GLY A 27 -0.52 11.17 -8.38
CA GLY A 27 -1.28 11.49 -9.58
C GLY A 27 -2.01 10.25 -10.07
N GLU A 28 -1.92 9.99 -11.36
CA GLU A 28 -2.54 8.81 -11.93
C GLU A 28 -1.88 7.55 -11.38
N ILE A 29 -2.69 6.61 -10.94
CA ILE A 29 -2.19 5.36 -10.38
C ILE A 29 -1.93 4.37 -11.51
N ASP A 30 -0.70 3.89 -11.61
CA ASP A 30 -0.32 2.94 -12.64
C ASP A 30 -0.51 1.50 -12.18
N LYS A 31 -0.24 1.22 -10.94
CA LYS A 31 -0.29 -0.14 -10.43
C LYS A 31 -0.44 -0.15 -8.92
N ILE A 32 -1.20 -1.11 -8.41
CA ILE A 32 -1.34 -1.32 -6.98
C ILE A 32 -1.05 -2.79 -6.73
N THR A 33 -0.12 -3.07 -5.83
CA THR A 33 0.29 -4.43 -5.52
C THR A 33 0.25 -4.63 -4.02
N PHE A 34 -0.24 -5.79 -3.60
CA PHE A 34 -0.21 -6.15 -2.19
C PHE A 34 1.11 -6.84 -1.90
N GLY A 35 1.80 -6.40 -0.86
CA GLY A 35 3.09 -6.96 -0.52
C GLY A 35 3.41 -6.78 0.94
N ARG A 36 4.68 -6.89 1.26
CA ARG A 36 5.17 -6.74 2.63
C ARG A 36 6.36 -5.80 2.63
N TYR A 37 6.43 -4.99 3.65
CA TYR A 37 7.55 -4.09 3.85
C TYR A 37 7.91 -4.11 5.32
N GLN A 38 9.15 -4.48 5.62
CA GLN A 38 9.63 -4.62 7.00
C GLN A 38 8.67 -5.48 7.83
N GLU A 39 8.28 -6.62 7.25
CA GLU A 39 7.43 -7.61 7.88
C GLU A 39 5.98 -7.18 8.11
N LYS A 40 5.58 -6.06 7.55
CA LYS A 40 4.20 -5.59 7.65
C LYS A 40 3.51 -5.72 6.30
N PRO A 41 2.22 -6.09 6.30
CA PRO A 41 1.48 -6.12 5.04
C PRO A 41 1.21 -4.69 4.60
N ILE A 42 1.43 -4.42 3.33
CA ILE A 42 1.23 -3.08 2.77
C ILE A 42 0.61 -3.18 1.37
N TRP A 43 0.00 -2.08 0.96
CA TRP A 43 -0.35 -1.87 -0.43
C TRP A 43 0.72 -0.98 -1.03
N GLU A 44 1.34 -1.45 -2.11
CA GLU A 44 2.30 -0.63 -2.83
C GLU A 44 1.59 0.02 -4.00
N VAL A 45 1.52 1.32 -3.98
CA VAL A 45 0.84 2.09 -5.02
C VAL A 45 1.89 2.79 -5.85
N LYS A 46 1.92 2.48 -7.14
CA LYS A 46 2.86 3.11 -8.05
C LYS A 46 2.16 4.19 -8.85
N SER A 47 2.74 5.38 -8.84
CA SER A 47 2.23 6.51 -9.61
C SER A 47 3.41 7.17 -10.31
N GLY A 48 3.56 6.91 -11.60
CA GLY A 48 4.70 7.40 -12.36
C GLY A 48 6.00 6.80 -11.82
N SER A 49 6.90 7.64 -11.35
CA SER A 49 8.16 7.19 -10.76
C SER A 49 8.08 7.14 -9.24
N ASP A 50 6.93 7.44 -8.66
CA ASP A 50 6.76 7.46 -7.23
C ASP A 50 6.10 6.20 -6.71
N PHE A 51 6.45 5.84 -5.49
CA PHE A 51 5.83 4.71 -4.80
C PHE A 51 5.27 5.18 -3.47
N TYR A 52 4.08 4.71 -3.15
CA TYR A 52 3.44 5.00 -1.87
C TYR A 52 3.14 3.68 -1.21
N LEU A 53 3.56 3.54 0.03
CA LEU A 53 3.30 2.31 0.78
C LEU A 53 2.24 2.61 1.82
N VAL A 54 1.11 1.91 1.73
CA VAL A 54 0.00 2.11 2.64
C VAL A 54 -0.10 0.91 3.55
N ASP A 55 -0.04 1.14 4.85
CA ASP A 55 -0.15 0.08 5.84
C ASP A 55 -1.52 -0.57 5.71
N PHE A 56 -1.53 -1.89 5.52
CA PHE A 56 -2.77 -2.62 5.33
C PHE A 56 -3.66 -2.61 6.58
N GLU A 57 -3.05 -2.61 7.75
CA GLU A 57 -3.81 -2.70 8.98
C GLU A 57 -4.34 -1.35 9.46
N THR A 58 -3.56 -0.29 9.31
CA THR A 58 -3.93 1.02 9.85
C THR A 58 -4.32 2.04 8.80
N GLY A 59 -3.88 1.83 7.57
CA GLY A 59 -4.10 2.81 6.51
C GLY A 59 -3.11 3.96 6.53
N ALA A 60 -2.13 3.91 7.41
CA ALA A 60 -1.13 4.96 7.48
C ALA A 60 -0.16 4.86 6.30
N LEU A 61 0.30 5.99 5.83
CA LEU A 61 1.29 6.00 4.77
C LEU A 61 2.66 5.69 5.36
N VAL A 62 3.27 4.61 4.88
CA VAL A 62 4.60 4.23 5.33
C VAL A 62 5.61 5.04 4.55
N ASN A 63 6.67 5.41 5.22
CA ASN A 63 7.74 6.17 4.57
C ASN A 63 8.34 5.35 3.42
N LYS A 64 8.33 5.92 2.24
CA LYS A 64 8.86 5.25 1.05
C LYS A 64 10.35 5.47 0.86
N GLU A 65 10.98 6.15 1.77
CA GLU A 65 12.40 6.42 1.69
C GLU A 65 13.19 5.13 1.63
N GLY A 66 14.12 5.07 0.73
CA GLY A 66 14.94 3.88 0.57
C GLY A 66 14.43 2.88 -0.46
N LEU A 67 13.36 3.22 -1.13
CA LEU A 67 12.84 2.38 -2.21
C LEU A 67 13.55 2.68 -3.52
#